data_4e6225079fd34d79835a30c4f97a46d5
#
_entry.id   4e6225079fd34d79835a30c4f97a46d5
#
_cell.length_a   1.000
_cell.length_b   1.000
_cell.length_c   1.000
_cell.angle_alpha   90.00
_cell.angle_beta   90.00
_cell.angle_gamma   90.00
#
_symmetry.space_group_name_H-M   'P 1'
#
loop_
_entity.id
_entity.type
_entity.pdbx_description
1 polymer ?
#
loop_
_entity_poly.entity_id
_entity_poly.type
_entity_poly.pdbx_seq_one_letter_code
_entity_poly.pdbx_strand_id
1 'polypeptide(L)'
;MYLESIHEKIVINDDCSRSFITFVRIYIKCNIKFMKTLLYSYIMRNDEGFAPKPYYGVLTLATCKPQLRKNSNVVPGVWIAGWLGKNTERDGKKYGSSEHKLIYLARITDKMSIASYWEHYPQKRPKRNSGSIISNGKCNKCGSRYINANRIRENDVYYGDNIYQPKFKNAIKPEDFILVSNSNYHNDGSSQENDIKGQNVLICEEFYYFSCEKPLIIPFNILDKIRIPISQSGTGWKTIEPIDFISYVR
;
A
#
# COMPACT_ATOMS: atom_id res chain seq x y z
N MET A 1 16.45 -4.85 -12.83
CA MET A 1 17.45 -4.97 -13.92
C MET A 1 18.73 -5.65 -13.48
N TYR A 2 18.75 -6.47 -12.42
CA TYR A 2 19.93 -7.22 -11.95
C TYR A 2 19.66 -8.74 -11.80
N LEU A 3 18.45 -9.22 -12.04
CA LEU A 3 18.13 -10.66 -11.97
C LEU A 3 17.99 -11.33 -13.33
N GLU A 4 17.79 -10.60 -14.41
CA GLU A 4 17.67 -11.18 -15.76
C GLU A 4 19.03 -11.53 -16.40
N SER A 5 20.15 -10.99 -15.91
CA SER A 5 21.47 -11.28 -16.49
C SER A 5 22.10 -12.60 -16.00
N ILE A 6 21.47 -13.29 -15.05
CA ILE A 6 22.02 -14.55 -14.50
C ILE A 6 21.49 -15.80 -15.24
N HIS A 7 20.47 -15.65 -16.08
CA HIS A 7 19.84 -16.82 -16.76
C HIS A 7 20.55 -17.29 -18.03
N GLU A 8 21.44 -16.52 -18.62
CA GLU A 8 21.99 -16.85 -19.94
C GLU A 8 23.38 -17.53 -20.00
N LYS A 9 24.02 -17.87 -18.87
CA LYS A 9 25.37 -18.45 -18.90
C LYS A 9 25.62 -19.61 -17.95
N ILE A 10 24.70 -20.50 -17.75
CA ILE A 10 24.98 -21.72 -17.00
C ILE A 10 24.78 -22.94 -17.88
N VAL A 11 25.79 -23.23 -18.73
CA VAL A 11 25.99 -24.58 -19.27
C VAL A 11 26.76 -25.36 -18.22
N ILE A 12 26.13 -26.26 -17.52
CA ILE A 12 26.72 -27.01 -16.41
C ILE A 12 27.03 -28.43 -16.87
N ASN A 13 28.29 -28.82 -16.74
CA ASN A 13 28.70 -30.20 -16.79
C ASN A 13 28.20 -30.97 -15.57
N ASP A 14 27.67 -32.19 -15.74
CA ASP A 14 26.80 -32.91 -14.78
C ASP A 14 27.40 -33.22 -13.40
N ASP A 15 28.71 -33.20 -13.21
CA ASP A 15 29.33 -33.56 -11.90
C ASP A 15 29.51 -32.41 -10.91
N CYS A 16 29.40 -31.14 -11.36
CA CYS A 16 29.49 -29.97 -10.46
C CYS A 16 28.12 -29.43 -10.02
N SER A 17 27.04 -29.97 -10.55
CA SER A 17 25.68 -29.44 -10.42
C SER A 17 25.11 -29.51 -9.00
N ARG A 18 25.34 -30.63 -8.28
CA ARG A 18 24.78 -30.80 -6.93
C ARG A 18 25.37 -29.86 -5.89
N SER A 19 26.68 -29.66 -5.95
CA SER A 19 27.38 -28.76 -5.01
C SER A 19 27.02 -27.31 -5.26
N PHE A 20 26.90 -26.89 -6.53
CA PHE A 20 26.54 -25.54 -6.91
C PHE A 20 25.08 -25.21 -6.55
N ILE A 21 24.15 -26.11 -6.85
CA ILE A 21 22.73 -25.96 -6.51
C ILE A 21 22.56 -25.89 -4.97
N THR A 22 23.32 -26.69 -4.22
CA THR A 22 23.31 -26.62 -2.76
C THR A 22 23.88 -25.31 -2.27
N PHE A 23 24.99 -24.82 -2.84
CA PHE A 23 25.58 -23.53 -2.49
C PHE A 23 24.65 -22.37 -2.82
N VAL A 24 24.02 -22.35 -3.99
CA VAL A 24 23.03 -21.34 -4.40
C VAL A 24 21.81 -21.39 -3.48
N ARG A 25 21.31 -22.59 -3.12
CA ARG A 25 20.21 -22.72 -2.16
C ARG A 25 20.58 -22.23 -0.75
N ILE A 26 21.80 -22.51 -0.30
CA ILE A 26 22.29 -22.01 0.99
C ILE A 26 22.49 -20.49 0.92
N TYR A 27 23.09 -19.98 -0.16
CA TYR A 27 23.32 -18.54 -0.37
C TYR A 27 21.98 -17.77 -0.45
N ILE A 28 21.00 -18.29 -1.19
CA ILE A 28 19.65 -17.72 -1.25
C ILE A 28 18.96 -17.83 0.13
N LYS A 29 19.02 -18.99 0.81
CA LYS A 29 18.49 -19.14 2.17
C LYS A 29 19.16 -18.19 3.18
N CYS A 30 20.46 -18.04 3.13
CA CYS A 30 21.21 -17.12 4.00
C CYS A 30 20.84 -15.65 3.70
N ASN A 31 20.78 -15.26 2.43
CA ASN A 31 20.42 -13.88 2.07
C ASN A 31 18.93 -13.57 2.34
N ILE A 32 18.02 -14.51 2.16
CA ILE A 32 16.62 -14.36 2.56
C ILE A 32 16.49 -14.25 4.09
N LYS A 33 17.34 -14.94 4.86
CA LYS A 33 17.34 -14.87 6.32
C LYS A 33 17.84 -13.54 6.87
N PHE A 34 18.52 -12.70 6.04
CA PHE A 34 19.06 -11.40 6.45
C PHE A 34 18.19 -10.19 6.05
N MET A 35 17.14 -10.37 5.26
CA MET A 35 16.22 -9.26 4.99
C MET A 35 15.29 -9.07 6.18
N LYS A 36 15.66 -8.12 7.05
CA LYS A 36 14.81 -7.74 8.19
C LYS A 36 13.43 -7.29 7.71
N THR A 37 12.40 -7.93 8.24
CA THR A 37 11.03 -7.50 7.99
C THR A 37 10.82 -6.11 8.57
N LEU A 38 10.35 -5.18 7.78
CA LEU A 38 10.11 -3.79 8.18
C LEU A 38 8.62 -3.46 8.13
N LEU A 39 8.17 -2.71 9.11
CA LEU A 39 6.82 -2.13 9.16
C LEU A 39 6.93 -0.62 9.32
N TYR A 40 6.21 0.13 8.49
CA TYR A 40 5.98 1.56 8.68
C TYR A 40 4.55 1.81 9.11
N SER A 41 4.39 2.41 10.28
CA SER A 41 3.09 2.71 10.90
C SER A 41 2.79 4.21 10.85
N TYR A 42 1.57 4.59 10.51
CA TYR A 42 1.13 5.97 10.53
C TYR A 42 -0.34 6.13 10.98
N ILE A 43 -0.68 7.30 11.48
CA ILE A 43 -2.05 7.65 11.88
C ILE A 43 -2.83 8.14 10.64
N MET A 44 -4.03 7.63 10.47
CA MET A 44 -4.97 8.07 9.45
C MET A 44 -5.89 9.17 10.03
N ARG A 45 -6.10 10.25 9.27
CA ARG A 45 -7.11 11.28 9.57
C ARG A 45 -8.46 10.91 8.99
N ASN A 46 -8.43 10.56 7.73
CA ASN A 46 -9.61 10.24 6.95
C ASN A 46 -9.47 8.82 6.43
N ASP A 47 -10.56 8.08 6.45
CA ASP A 47 -10.66 6.72 5.94
C ASP A 47 -11.81 6.62 4.95
N GLU A 48 -11.68 7.32 3.84
CA GLU A 48 -12.68 7.39 2.77
C GLU A 48 -12.51 6.28 1.71
N GLY A 49 -11.60 5.33 1.94
CA GLY A 49 -11.27 4.34 0.94
C GLY A 49 -10.59 4.90 -0.31
N PHE A 50 -9.97 6.09 -0.19
CA PHE A 50 -9.27 6.80 -1.25
C PHE A 50 -7.74 6.70 -1.10
N ALA A 51 -7.23 6.93 0.10
CA ALA A 51 -5.79 6.85 0.43
C ALA A 51 -5.56 6.21 1.80
N PRO A 52 -5.46 4.87 1.88
CA PRO A 52 -5.29 3.90 0.79
C PRO A 52 -6.59 3.53 0.08
N LYS A 53 -6.47 3.02 -1.16
CA LYS A 53 -7.55 2.53 -2.00
C LYS A 53 -7.57 1.00 -2.05
N PRO A 54 -8.41 0.31 -1.26
CA PRO A 54 -8.39 -1.16 -1.12
C PRO A 54 -9.25 -1.91 -2.16
N TYR A 55 -9.63 -1.29 -3.28
CA TYR A 55 -10.55 -1.87 -4.25
C TYR A 55 -9.85 -2.46 -5.46
N TYR A 56 -10.55 -3.29 -6.21
CA TYR A 56 -10.08 -3.96 -7.44
C TYR A 56 -8.94 -4.97 -7.20
N GLY A 57 -8.99 -5.70 -6.07
CA GLY A 57 -8.07 -6.79 -5.77
C GLY A 57 -6.67 -6.39 -5.33
N VAL A 58 -6.41 -5.09 -5.23
CA VAL A 58 -5.12 -4.54 -4.80
C VAL A 58 -5.34 -3.28 -3.97
N LEU A 59 -4.60 -3.16 -2.86
CA LEU A 59 -4.55 -1.91 -2.11
C LEU A 59 -3.46 -1.02 -2.70
N THR A 60 -3.81 0.24 -2.96
CA THR A 60 -2.88 1.23 -3.50
C THR A 60 -2.80 2.47 -2.60
N LEU A 61 -1.61 3.05 -2.50
CA LEU A 61 -1.39 4.35 -1.89
C LEU A 61 -0.77 5.27 -2.95
N ALA A 62 -1.65 5.91 -3.74
CA ALA A 62 -1.28 6.77 -4.87
C ALA A 62 -1.23 8.24 -4.50
N THR A 63 -2.04 8.64 -3.55
CA THR A 63 -2.18 10.01 -3.05
C THR A 63 -1.82 10.09 -1.57
N CYS A 64 -1.73 11.29 -1.02
CA CYS A 64 -1.32 11.49 0.37
C CYS A 64 0.06 10.88 0.71
N LYS A 65 0.51 11.05 1.96
CA LYS A 65 1.76 10.45 2.50
C LYS A 65 2.99 10.53 1.56
N PRO A 66 3.29 11.70 0.96
CA PRO A 66 4.38 11.82 -0.02
C PRO A 66 5.73 11.39 0.55
N GLN A 67 6.00 11.66 1.83
CA GLN A 67 7.26 11.27 2.47
C GLN A 67 7.43 9.75 2.56
N LEU A 68 6.34 9.01 2.83
CA LEU A 68 6.37 7.54 2.85
C LEU A 68 6.58 6.99 1.44
N ARG A 69 5.84 7.50 0.46
CA ARG A 69 5.89 7.03 -0.93
C ARG A 69 7.24 7.26 -1.60
N LYS A 70 7.93 8.38 -1.32
CA LYS A 70 9.27 8.66 -1.87
C LYS A 70 10.42 8.02 -1.09
N ASN A 71 10.18 7.50 0.12
CA ASN A 71 11.24 6.93 0.96
C ASN A 71 11.92 5.74 0.27
N SER A 72 13.23 5.79 0.10
CA SER A 72 14.02 4.74 -0.57
C SER A 72 14.05 3.41 0.17
N ASN A 73 13.78 3.41 1.48
CA ASN A 73 13.68 2.18 2.28
C ASN A 73 12.27 1.54 2.23
N VAL A 74 11.30 2.21 1.66
CA VAL A 74 9.94 1.69 1.45
C VAL A 74 9.91 1.05 0.07
N VAL A 75 10.18 -0.25 0.03
CA VAL A 75 10.38 -1.07 -1.16
C VAL A 75 9.53 -2.34 -1.09
N PRO A 76 9.39 -3.12 -2.18
CA PRO A 76 8.72 -4.42 -2.14
C PRO A 76 9.22 -5.31 -0.99
N GLY A 77 8.28 -5.96 -0.29
CA GLY A 77 8.51 -6.77 0.91
C GLY A 77 8.30 -6.03 2.24
N VAL A 78 8.34 -4.70 2.24
CA VAL A 78 8.05 -3.86 3.42
C VAL A 78 6.55 -3.84 3.70
N TRP A 79 6.19 -3.82 4.98
CA TRP A 79 4.82 -3.68 5.45
C TRP A 79 4.48 -2.23 5.79
N ILE A 80 3.23 -1.85 5.56
CA ILE A 80 2.67 -0.56 5.96
C ILE A 80 1.37 -0.77 6.76
N ALA A 81 1.17 0.02 7.81
CA ALA A 81 -0.03 -0.04 8.64
C ALA A 81 -0.62 1.36 8.87
N GLY A 82 -1.93 1.45 8.69
CA GLY A 82 -2.72 2.64 9.01
C GLY A 82 -3.51 2.43 10.31
N TRP A 83 -3.35 3.36 11.23
CA TRP A 83 -3.94 3.29 12.55
C TRP A 83 -5.01 4.34 12.77
N LEU A 84 -6.05 3.97 13.51
CA LEU A 84 -7.06 4.89 14.00
C LEU A 84 -6.40 5.92 14.94
N GLY A 85 -6.60 7.17 14.67
CA GLY A 85 -6.14 8.26 15.53
C GLY A 85 -7.30 8.93 16.24
N LYS A 86 -6.99 9.82 17.18
CA LYS A 86 -7.99 10.58 17.97
C LYS A 86 -8.98 11.35 17.09
N ASN A 87 -8.54 11.83 15.93
CA ASN A 87 -9.34 12.66 15.02
C ASN A 87 -9.67 11.95 13.69
N THR A 88 -9.65 10.61 13.67
CA THR A 88 -10.02 9.88 12.46
C THR A 88 -11.49 10.06 12.16
N GLU A 89 -11.80 10.37 10.91
CA GLU A 89 -13.17 10.59 10.44
C GLU A 89 -13.43 9.93 9.09
N ARG A 90 -14.69 9.76 8.78
CA ARG A 90 -15.20 9.29 7.49
C ARG A 90 -16.59 9.89 7.25
N ASP A 91 -16.81 10.50 6.07
CA ASP A 91 -18.05 11.22 5.70
C ASP A 91 -18.52 12.20 6.79
N GLY A 92 -17.62 12.97 7.37
CA GLY A 92 -17.92 13.91 8.44
C GLY A 92 -18.25 13.28 9.79
N LYS A 93 -18.29 11.94 9.89
CA LYS A 93 -18.49 11.23 11.15
C LYS A 93 -17.15 10.89 11.78
N LYS A 94 -17.00 11.23 13.07
CA LYS A 94 -15.80 10.91 13.86
C LYS A 94 -15.85 9.47 14.37
N TYR A 95 -14.76 8.73 14.13
CA TYR A 95 -14.51 7.37 14.63
C TYR A 95 -13.32 7.32 15.57
N GLY A 96 -12.64 8.45 15.76
CA GLY A 96 -11.38 8.55 16.46
C GLY A 96 -11.44 8.02 17.90
N SER A 97 -10.33 7.44 18.32
CA SER A 97 -10.12 6.88 19.65
C SER A 97 -8.72 7.24 20.16
N SER A 98 -8.56 7.33 21.48
CA SER A 98 -7.24 7.38 22.10
C SER A 98 -6.52 6.04 22.06
N GLU A 99 -7.26 4.95 21.88
CA GLU A 99 -6.70 3.61 21.70
C GLU A 99 -6.22 3.41 20.26
N HIS A 100 -5.07 2.78 20.12
CA HIS A 100 -4.56 2.41 18.81
C HIS A 100 -5.28 1.18 18.27
N LYS A 101 -6.14 1.40 17.27
CA LYS A 101 -6.85 0.33 16.55
C LYS A 101 -6.38 0.31 15.10
N LEU A 102 -6.22 -0.88 14.54
CA LEU A 102 -5.70 -1.05 13.19
C LEU A 102 -6.81 -0.87 12.15
N ILE A 103 -6.62 0.06 11.21
CA ILE A 103 -7.50 0.25 10.06
C ILE A 103 -7.10 -0.69 8.93
N TYR A 104 -5.80 -0.81 8.64
CA TYR A 104 -5.29 -1.74 7.66
C TYR A 104 -3.84 -2.13 7.90
N LEU A 105 -3.48 -3.31 7.38
CA LEU A 105 -2.11 -3.79 7.22
C LEU A 105 -1.92 -4.23 5.77
N ALA A 106 -0.82 -3.84 5.14
CA ALA A 106 -0.55 -4.22 3.76
C ALA A 106 0.95 -4.44 3.53
N ARG A 107 1.28 -5.40 2.65
CA ARG A 107 2.63 -5.66 2.20
C ARG A 107 2.84 -5.05 0.82
N ILE A 108 3.87 -4.24 0.67
CA ILE A 108 4.22 -3.66 -0.63
C ILE A 108 4.73 -4.77 -1.54
N THR A 109 4.09 -4.95 -2.67
CA THR A 109 4.47 -5.90 -3.72
C THR A 109 5.17 -5.20 -4.87
N ASP A 110 4.82 -3.92 -5.11
CA ASP A 110 5.48 -3.11 -6.13
C ASP A 110 5.47 -1.62 -5.75
N LYS A 111 6.36 -0.86 -6.36
CA LYS A 111 6.50 0.58 -6.21
C LYS A 111 6.84 1.19 -7.57
N MET A 112 5.93 1.94 -8.13
CA MET A 112 6.08 2.51 -9.47
C MET A 112 5.82 4.01 -9.51
N SER A 113 6.26 4.68 -10.57
CA SER A 113 5.98 6.10 -10.78
C SER A 113 4.48 6.36 -10.95
N ILE A 114 4.04 7.59 -10.65
CA ILE A 114 2.64 8.00 -10.86
C ILE A 114 2.25 7.86 -12.35
N ALA A 115 3.16 8.17 -13.27
CA ALA A 115 2.92 8.00 -14.70
C ALA A 115 2.73 6.52 -15.10
N SER A 116 3.58 5.62 -14.59
CA SER A 116 3.40 4.17 -14.80
C SER A 116 2.11 3.65 -14.17
N TYR A 117 1.74 4.15 -13.01
CA TYR A 117 0.49 3.77 -12.34
C TYR A 117 -0.74 4.12 -13.18
N TRP A 118 -0.73 5.28 -13.83
CA TRP A 118 -1.79 5.66 -14.74
C TRP A 118 -2.02 4.62 -15.84
N GLU A 119 -0.97 4.09 -16.42
CA GLU A 119 -1.05 3.13 -17.53
C GLU A 119 -1.44 1.71 -17.05
N HIS A 120 -0.83 1.24 -15.97
CA HIS A 120 -0.96 -0.16 -15.53
C HIS A 120 -2.22 -0.43 -14.69
N TYR A 121 -2.83 0.61 -14.10
CA TYR A 121 -4.01 0.48 -13.24
C TYR A 121 -5.21 1.32 -13.70
N PRO A 122 -5.69 1.15 -14.96
CA PRO A 122 -6.82 1.92 -15.48
C PRO A 122 -8.11 1.70 -14.69
N GLN A 123 -8.28 0.54 -14.05
CA GLN A 123 -9.41 0.22 -13.19
C GLN A 123 -9.48 1.08 -11.92
N LYS A 124 -8.36 1.70 -11.53
CA LYS A 124 -8.26 2.62 -10.39
C LYS A 124 -8.58 4.08 -10.74
N ARG A 125 -8.83 4.39 -12.02
CA ARG A 125 -9.21 5.74 -12.46
C ARG A 125 -10.63 6.07 -12.00
N PRO A 126 -10.95 7.35 -11.77
CA PRO A 126 -12.32 7.80 -11.50
C PRO A 126 -13.26 7.35 -12.61
N LYS A 127 -14.43 6.83 -12.26
CA LYS A 127 -15.46 6.41 -13.20
C LYS A 127 -16.65 7.36 -13.14
N ARG A 128 -17.14 7.80 -14.30
CA ARG A 128 -18.40 8.50 -14.39
C ARG A 128 -19.52 7.47 -14.46
N ASN A 129 -20.45 7.51 -13.48
CA ASN A 129 -21.78 6.89 -13.49
C ASN A 129 -21.93 5.59 -14.29
N SER A 130 -21.15 4.59 -14.06
CA SER A 130 -21.41 3.26 -14.59
C SER A 130 -21.80 2.35 -13.43
N GLY A 131 -23.07 2.00 -13.34
CA GLY A 131 -23.67 1.19 -12.29
C GLY A 131 -23.18 -0.24 -12.16
N SER A 132 -21.92 -0.52 -12.46
CA SER A 132 -21.35 -1.83 -12.23
C SER A 132 -20.52 -1.83 -10.97
N ILE A 133 -21.14 -2.25 -9.94
CA ILE A 133 -20.64 -2.45 -8.61
C ILE A 133 -19.69 -3.65 -8.61
N ILE A 134 -18.62 -3.52 -7.85
CA ILE A 134 -17.77 -4.62 -7.49
C ILE A 134 -18.58 -5.62 -6.68
N SER A 135 -18.92 -6.70 -7.30
CA SER A 135 -19.32 -7.88 -6.57
C SER A 135 -18.06 -8.45 -5.90
N ASN A 136 -18.09 -8.64 -4.61
CA ASN A 136 -17.11 -9.35 -3.81
C ASN A 136 -15.79 -8.60 -3.56
N GLY A 137 -15.72 -7.93 -2.42
CA GLY A 137 -14.49 -7.38 -1.85
C GLY A 137 -13.45 -8.43 -1.44
N LYS A 138 -13.32 -9.55 -2.14
CA LYS A 138 -12.27 -10.54 -1.91
C LYS A 138 -11.10 -10.32 -2.85
N CYS A 139 -9.89 -10.31 -2.31
CA CYS A 139 -8.72 -10.52 -3.12
C CYS A 139 -8.71 -11.97 -3.60
N ASN A 140 -8.92 -12.19 -4.87
CA ASN A 140 -8.94 -13.53 -5.45
C ASN A 140 -7.56 -14.20 -5.43
N LYS A 141 -6.46 -13.43 -5.23
CA LYS A 141 -5.10 -13.96 -5.23
C LYS A 141 -4.58 -14.35 -3.86
N CYS A 142 -4.93 -13.61 -2.80
CA CYS A 142 -4.35 -13.82 -1.47
C CYS A 142 -5.34 -14.30 -0.42
N GLY A 143 -6.65 -14.36 -0.73
CA GLY A 143 -7.67 -14.79 0.23
C GLY A 143 -7.82 -13.88 1.46
N SER A 144 -7.22 -12.68 1.42
CA SER A 144 -7.14 -11.79 2.58
C SER A 144 -8.52 -11.46 3.13
N ARG A 145 -8.59 -11.44 4.45
CA ARG A 145 -9.78 -11.04 5.22
C ARG A 145 -9.97 -9.53 5.14
N TYR A 146 -10.47 -9.03 4.05
CA TYR A 146 -10.68 -7.61 3.95
C TYR A 146 -12.08 -7.31 3.46
N ILE A 147 -12.53 -6.15 3.79
CA ILE A 147 -13.77 -5.50 3.35
C ILE A 147 -14.96 -6.44 3.41
N ASN A 148 -15.76 -6.26 4.42
CA ASN A 148 -17.14 -6.70 4.36
C ASN A 148 -17.80 -6.00 3.16
N ALA A 149 -18.19 -6.76 2.13
CA ALA A 149 -18.79 -6.26 0.89
C ALA A 149 -20.00 -5.33 1.14
N ASN A 150 -20.70 -5.53 2.26
CA ASN A 150 -21.83 -4.70 2.70
C ASN A 150 -21.42 -3.28 3.16
N ARG A 151 -20.12 -2.95 3.18
CA ARG A 151 -19.60 -1.65 3.62
C ARG A 151 -18.94 -0.85 2.52
N ILE A 152 -18.84 -1.41 1.32
CA ILE A 152 -18.38 -0.66 0.16
C ILE A 152 -19.54 0.24 -0.27
N ARG A 153 -19.38 1.53 -0.07
CA ARG A 153 -20.33 2.50 -0.60
C ARG A 153 -20.13 2.65 -2.09
N GLU A 154 -21.19 2.86 -2.80
CA GLU A 154 -21.18 3.08 -4.23
C GLU A 154 -20.18 4.20 -4.60
N ASN A 155 -20.16 5.29 -3.85
CA ASN A 155 -19.22 6.41 -4.03
C ASN A 155 -17.76 6.03 -3.84
N ASP A 156 -17.41 5.14 -2.91
CA ASP A 156 -16.02 4.73 -2.66
C ASP A 156 -15.39 4.03 -3.88
N VAL A 157 -16.21 3.44 -4.73
CA VAL A 157 -15.80 2.78 -5.97
C VAL A 157 -15.59 3.77 -7.11
N TYR A 158 -16.42 4.83 -7.16
CA TYR A 158 -16.34 5.84 -8.22
C TYR A 158 -15.13 6.77 -8.06
N TYR A 159 -14.71 7.02 -6.83
CA TYR A 159 -13.56 7.86 -6.54
C TYR A 159 -12.27 7.06 -6.68
N GLY A 160 -11.77 6.94 -7.90
CA GLY A 160 -10.47 6.35 -8.14
C GLY A 160 -9.35 7.16 -7.50
N ASP A 161 -8.26 6.51 -7.11
CA ASP A 161 -7.04 7.18 -6.62
C ASP A 161 -6.00 7.38 -7.72
N ASN A 162 -6.24 6.84 -8.92
CA ASN A 162 -5.44 7.07 -10.12
C ASN A 162 -5.96 8.30 -10.87
N ILE A 163 -5.70 9.48 -10.30
CA ILE A 163 -6.30 10.76 -10.71
C ILE A 163 -5.35 11.69 -11.45
N TYR A 164 -4.07 11.33 -11.60
CA TYR A 164 -3.06 12.16 -12.25
C TYR A 164 -2.68 11.58 -13.60
N GLN A 165 -3.34 12.06 -14.67
CA GLN A 165 -3.04 11.65 -16.04
C GLN A 165 -1.74 12.32 -16.50
N PRO A 166 -0.70 11.56 -16.87
CA PRO A 166 0.53 12.14 -17.39
C PRO A 166 0.32 12.71 -18.80
N LYS A 167 0.89 13.87 -19.10
CA LYS A 167 0.91 14.47 -20.43
C LYS A 167 1.86 13.73 -21.38
N PHE A 168 2.86 13.05 -20.80
CA PHE A 168 3.87 12.25 -21.53
C PHE A 168 4.44 11.16 -20.60
N LYS A 169 5.07 10.15 -21.20
CA LYS A 169 5.50 8.90 -20.52
C LYS A 169 6.38 9.12 -19.28
N ASN A 170 7.26 10.10 -19.29
CA ASN A 170 8.22 10.37 -18.21
C ASN A 170 7.83 11.60 -17.38
N ALA A 171 6.54 11.84 -17.20
CA ALA A 171 6.02 12.91 -16.35
C ALA A 171 6.48 12.73 -14.89
N ILE A 172 7.00 13.81 -14.28
CA ILE A 172 7.54 13.80 -12.92
C ILE A 172 7.05 14.99 -12.10
N LYS A 173 6.98 16.18 -12.73
CA LYS A 173 6.61 17.44 -12.06
C LYS A 173 5.09 17.63 -12.03
N PRO A 174 4.54 18.40 -11.09
CA PRO A 174 3.10 18.68 -11.02
C PRO A 174 2.51 19.17 -12.34
N GLU A 175 3.19 20.05 -13.05
CA GLU A 175 2.78 20.60 -14.34
C GLU A 175 2.74 19.58 -15.49
N ASP A 176 3.38 18.43 -15.32
CA ASP A 176 3.40 17.34 -16.30
C ASP A 176 2.11 16.49 -16.26
N PHE A 177 1.22 16.74 -15.30
CA PHE A 177 0.01 15.96 -15.11
C PHE A 177 -1.26 16.80 -15.28
N ILE A 178 -2.32 16.12 -15.72
CA ILE A 178 -3.68 16.63 -15.73
C ILE A 178 -4.43 15.96 -14.58
N LEU A 179 -5.03 16.75 -13.71
CA LEU A 179 -5.90 16.23 -12.65
C LEU A 179 -7.23 15.76 -13.25
N VAL A 180 -7.52 14.46 -13.12
CA VAL A 180 -8.78 13.85 -13.52
C VAL A 180 -9.45 13.31 -12.26
N SER A 181 -10.35 14.08 -11.68
CA SER A 181 -11.02 13.68 -10.45
C SER A 181 -12.53 13.90 -10.53
N ASN A 182 -13.29 12.97 -9.96
CA ASN A 182 -14.73 13.09 -9.75
C ASN A 182 -15.08 13.32 -8.27
N SER A 183 -14.09 13.40 -7.41
CA SER A 183 -14.28 13.50 -5.96
C SER A 183 -14.08 14.93 -5.47
N ASN A 184 -14.62 15.24 -4.30
CA ASN A 184 -14.32 16.47 -3.56
C ASN A 184 -12.92 16.43 -2.91
N TYR A 185 -12.19 15.31 -3.05
CA TYR A 185 -10.86 15.12 -2.52
C TYR A 185 -9.82 15.49 -3.56
N HIS A 186 -8.80 16.22 -3.14
CA HIS A 186 -7.64 16.57 -3.98
C HIS A 186 -7.99 17.34 -5.28
N ASN A 187 -9.01 18.21 -5.23
CA ASN A 187 -9.46 19.02 -6.37
C ASN A 187 -8.70 20.35 -6.54
N ASP A 188 -7.71 20.60 -5.71
CA ASP A 188 -6.93 21.84 -5.72
C ASP A 188 -5.46 21.61 -6.09
N GLY A 189 -4.80 22.67 -6.56
CA GLY A 189 -3.40 22.59 -6.99
C GLY A 189 -2.43 22.26 -5.86
N SER A 190 -2.74 22.63 -4.61
CA SER A 190 -1.87 22.34 -3.46
C SER A 190 -1.86 20.85 -3.11
N SER A 191 -3.00 20.20 -3.22
CA SER A 191 -3.14 18.76 -3.07
C SER A 191 -2.39 18.02 -4.18
N GLN A 192 -2.49 18.47 -5.43
CA GLN A 192 -1.75 17.92 -6.56
C GLN A 192 -0.24 17.99 -6.35
N GLU A 193 0.29 19.16 -5.99
CA GLU A 193 1.72 19.30 -5.70
C GLU A 193 2.18 18.35 -4.60
N ASN A 194 1.41 18.29 -3.49
CA ASN A 194 1.77 17.44 -2.37
C ASN A 194 1.77 15.95 -2.74
N ASP A 195 0.82 15.52 -3.54
CA ASP A 195 0.74 14.13 -3.98
C ASP A 195 1.88 13.77 -4.95
N ILE A 196 2.17 14.63 -5.90
CA ILE A 196 3.22 14.40 -6.90
C ILE A 196 4.61 14.45 -6.26
N LYS A 197 4.84 15.23 -5.19
CA LYS A 197 6.05 15.16 -4.37
C LYS A 197 6.35 13.74 -3.83
N GLY A 198 5.35 12.87 -3.76
CA GLY A 198 5.51 11.46 -3.41
C GLY A 198 6.19 10.62 -4.49
N GLN A 199 6.21 11.09 -5.74
CA GLN A 199 6.83 10.49 -6.93
C GLN A 199 6.33 9.10 -7.30
N ASN A 200 6.04 8.26 -6.30
CA ASN A 200 5.69 6.85 -6.48
C ASN A 200 4.30 6.53 -5.91
N VAL A 201 3.75 5.44 -6.40
CA VAL A 201 2.58 4.74 -5.86
C VAL A 201 3.04 3.44 -5.24
N LEU A 202 2.54 3.12 -4.05
CA LEU A 202 2.77 1.85 -3.39
C LEU A 202 1.63 0.90 -3.75
N ILE A 203 1.98 -0.29 -4.22
CA ILE A 203 1.07 -1.34 -4.64
C ILE A 203 1.17 -2.50 -3.66
N CYS A 204 0.04 -2.99 -3.17
CA CYS A 204 -0.03 -4.06 -2.17
C CYS A 204 -1.05 -5.10 -2.61
N GLU A 205 -0.60 -6.29 -3.04
CA GLU A 205 -1.47 -7.41 -3.37
C GLU A 205 -1.86 -8.21 -2.12
N GLU A 206 -1.02 -8.23 -1.10
CA GLU A 206 -1.32 -8.79 0.20
C GLU A 206 -1.72 -7.68 1.18
N PHE A 207 -2.98 -7.65 1.59
CA PHE A 207 -3.48 -6.61 2.50
C PHE A 207 -4.71 -7.08 3.29
N TYR A 208 -4.90 -6.43 4.45
CA TYR A 208 -6.00 -6.61 5.39
C TYR A 208 -6.58 -5.25 5.72
N TYR A 209 -7.82 -5.00 5.32
CA TYR A 209 -8.46 -3.70 5.50
C TYR A 209 -9.73 -3.85 6.34
N PHE A 210 -9.75 -3.22 7.51
CA PHE A 210 -10.83 -3.31 8.49
C PHE A 210 -11.75 -2.10 8.49
N SER A 211 -11.27 -0.95 7.95
CA SER A 211 -11.93 0.35 8.00
C SER A 211 -11.98 0.98 9.40
N CYS A 212 -12.13 2.30 9.47
CA CYS A 212 -12.30 3.02 10.75
C CYS A 212 -13.63 2.73 11.44
N GLU A 213 -14.62 2.21 10.71
CA GLU A 213 -15.93 1.85 11.27
C GLU A 213 -15.87 0.59 12.15
N LYS A 214 -14.98 -0.35 11.81
CA LYS A 214 -14.77 -1.59 12.55
C LYS A 214 -13.30 -1.98 12.59
N PRO A 215 -12.43 -1.13 13.16
CA PRO A 215 -11.01 -1.37 13.19
C PRO A 215 -10.68 -2.60 14.05
N LEU A 216 -9.57 -3.26 13.71
CA LEU A 216 -9.11 -4.42 14.47
C LEU A 216 -8.45 -3.95 15.78
N ILE A 217 -8.89 -4.52 16.88
CA ILE A 217 -8.26 -4.32 18.20
C ILE A 217 -7.06 -5.29 18.28
N ILE A 218 -5.89 -4.74 18.56
CA ILE A 218 -4.66 -5.52 18.73
C ILE A 218 -4.40 -5.71 20.22
N PRO A 219 -4.18 -6.96 20.69
CA PRO A 219 -3.84 -7.22 22.08
C PRO A 219 -2.58 -6.47 22.52
N PHE A 220 -2.56 -6.03 23.79
CA PHE A 220 -1.48 -5.22 24.33
C PHE A 220 -0.10 -5.88 24.23
N ASN A 221 0.00 -7.17 24.50
CA ASN A 221 1.25 -7.96 24.41
C ASN A 221 1.81 -8.06 22.98
N ILE A 222 1.03 -7.69 21.95
CA ILE A 222 1.50 -7.58 20.56
C ILE A 222 1.75 -6.11 20.23
N LEU A 223 0.91 -5.22 20.74
CA LEU A 223 0.95 -3.80 20.45
C LEU A 223 2.21 -3.13 20.99
N ASP A 224 2.69 -3.55 22.17
CA ASP A 224 3.90 -3.00 22.81
C ASP A 224 5.20 -3.29 22.05
N LYS A 225 5.18 -4.28 21.15
CA LYS A 225 6.32 -4.66 20.30
C LYS A 225 6.44 -3.84 19.02
N ILE A 226 5.46 -2.99 18.72
CA ILE A 226 5.44 -2.18 17.50
C ILE A 226 5.42 -0.70 17.83
N ARG A 227 5.99 0.09 16.94
CA ARG A 227 6.01 1.55 17.07
C ARG A 227 4.83 2.16 16.34
N ILE A 228 3.94 2.78 17.09
CA ILE A 228 2.79 3.52 16.56
C ILE A 228 2.99 5.00 16.86
N PRO A 229 2.85 5.89 15.88
CA PRO A 229 3.02 7.32 16.10
C PRO A 229 1.89 7.87 16.98
N ILE A 230 2.23 8.75 17.90
CA ILE A 230 1.26 9.45 18.76
C ILE A 230 0.52 10.53 17.97
N SER A 231 1.17 11.08 16.95
CA SER A 231 0.62 12.12 16.08
C SER A 231 0.85 11.79 14.62
N GLN A 232 0.22 12.53 13.71
CA GLN A 232 0.45 12.39 12.28
C GLN A 232 1.88 12.77 11.92
N SER A 233 2.74 11.77 11.73
CA SER A 233 4.05 11.95 11.12
C SER A 233 3.99 11.66 9.62
N GLY A 234 4.67 12.45 8.80
CA GLY A 234 4.66 12.29 7.34
C GLY A 234 5.25 10.98 6.84
N THR A 235 6.28 10.47 7.51
CA THR A 235 7.04 9.27 7.09
C THR A 235 6.58 7.97 7.73
N GLY A 236 5.77 8.04 8.79
CA GLY A 236 5.46 6.88 9.61
C GLY A 236 6.61 6.49 10.56
N TRP A 237 6.31 5.63 11.51
CA TRP A 237 7.27 5.08 12.47
C TRP A 237 7.67 3.66 12.06
N LYS A 238 8.98 3.43 12.03
CA LYS A 238 9.58 2.18 11.59
C LYS A 238 9.70 1.20 12.76
N THR A 239 9.17 -0.01 12.59
CA THR A 239 9.41 -1.17 13.45
C THR A 239 10.23 -2.21 12.66
N ILE A 240 11.21 -2.82 13.32
CA ILE A 240 12.04 -3.88 12.77
C ILE A 240 11.54 -5.20 13.35
N GLU A 241 11.40 -6.23 12.49
CA GLU A 241 10.95 -7.59 12.85
C GLU A 241 9.57 -7.63 13.56
N PRO A 242 8.51 -7.02 13.01
CA PRO A 242 7.16 -7.03 13.61
C PRO A 242 6.43 -8.37 13.35
N ILE A 243 7.09 -9.50 13.52
CA ILE A 243 6.62 -10.82 13.09
C ILE A 243 5.35 -11.24 13.83
N ASP A 244 5.32 -11.07 15.15
CA ASP A 244 4.15 -11.43 15.97
C ASP A 244 2.92 -10.63 15.57
N PHE A 245 3.10 -9.33 15.30
CA PHE A 245 2.02 -8.45 14.83
C PHE A 245 1.50 -8.87 13.47
N ILE A 246 2.38 -9.10 12.50
CA ILE A 246 2.00 -9.55 11.17
C ILE A 246 1.27 -10.88 11.23
N SER A 247 1.80 -11.84 12.01
CA SER A 247 1.19 -13.17 12.17
C SER A 247 -0.18 -13.12 12.85
N TYR A 248 -0.39 -12.19 13.78
CA TYR A 248 -1.69 -12.00 14.42
C TYR A 248 -2.75 -11.47 13.45
N VAL A 249 -2.37 -10.60 12.53
CA VAL A 249 -3.29 -9.96 11.57
C VAL A 249 -3.60 -10.88 10.39
N ARG A 250 -2.67 -11.75 9.98
CA ARG A 250 -2.81 -12.72 8.86
C ARG A 250 -3.76 -13.85 9.20
#